data_227e7ce37495d86eed6a7f30a29f35e6
#
_entry.id   227e7ce37495d86eed6a7f30a29f35e6
#
_cell.length_a   1.000
_cell.length_b   1.000
_cell.length_c   1.000
_cell.angle_alpha   90.00
_cell.angle_beta   90.00
_cell.angle_gamma   90.00
#
_symmetry.space_group_name_H-M   'P 1'
#
loop_
_entity.id
_entity.type
_entity.pdbx_description
1 polymer ?
#
loop_
_entity_poly.entity_id
_entity_poly.type
_entity_poly.pdbx_seq_one_letter_code
_entity_poly.pdbx_strand_id
1 'polypeptide(L)'
;MFEQLVGAGNLSAKEKSILDRCTADVYREYIRSGYKSEVPTLKDLYRQLMLQPEEEARGLALSSELFINGSLNTFAQKTNVDTKNRIIAYDIRELGEQLMPLGMLVTLDSIFNRVIQNWKKGKTTWVFADEF
;
A
#
# COMPACT_ATOMS: atom_id res chain seq x y z
N MET A 1 -3.52 -1.70 5.30
CA MET A 1 -2.08 -1.36 5.24
C MET A 1 -1.60 -0.62 6.49
N PHE A 2 -2.09 0.59 6.83
CA PHE A 2 -1.63 1.31 8.04
C PHE A 2 -1.81 0.51 9.33
N GLU A 3 -2.90 -0.23 9.48
CA GLU A 3 -3.08 -1.13 10.63
C GLU A 3 -2.00 -2.22 10.73
N GLN A 4 -1.40 -2.62 9.62
CA GLN A 4 -0.26 -3.54 9.64
C GLN A 4 1.05 -2.85 10.03
N LEU A 5 1.19 -1.55 9.75
CA LEU A 5 2.38 -0.78 10.12
C LEU A 5 2.40 -0.38 11.59
N VAL A 6 1.23 -0.04 12.15
CA VAL A 6 1.10 0.44 13.53
C VAL A 6 0.59 -0.62 14.50
N GLY A 7 0.31 -1.83 14.04
CA GLY A 7 -0.29 -2.93 14.80
C GLY A 7 -1.81 -3.01 14.62
N ALA A 8 -2.31 -4.22 14.40
CA ALA A 8 -3.73 -4.49 14.18
C ALA A 8 -4.57 -4.01 15.38
N GLY A 9 -5.62 -3.25 15.09
CA GLY A 9 -6.55 -2.74 16.11
C GLY A 9 -6.09 -1.49 16.87
N ASN A 10 -4.91 -0.94 16.58
CA ASN A 10 -4.36 0.22 17.27
C ASN A 10 -4.81 1.58 16.69
N LEU A 11 -5.49 1.60 15.55
CA LEU A 11 -5.99 2.84 14.97
C LEU A 11 -7.35 3.24 15.57
N SER A 12 -7.39 4.41 16.19
CA SER A 12 -8.64 5.05 16.65
C SER A 12 -9.52 5.49 15.48
N ALA A 13 -10.80 5.77 15.77
CA ALA A 13 -11.71 6.31 14.76
C ALA A 13 -11.24 7.66 14.19
N LYS A 14 -10.61 8.50 15.01
CA LYS A 14 -10.03 9.79 14.58
C LYS A 14 -8.89 9.56 13.59
N GLU A 15 -7.96 8.69 13.90
CA GLU A 15 -6.83 8.36 13.04
C GLU A 15 -7.28 7.77 11.69
N LYS A 16 -8.29 6.89 11.71
CA LYS A 16 -8.90 6.36 10.48
C LYS A 16 -9.50 7.46 9.61
N SER A 17 -10.19 8.41 10.21
CA SER A 17 -10.78 9.57 9.50
C SER A 17 -9.71 10.48 8.90
N ILE A 18 -8.61 10.71 9.62
CA ILE A 18 -7.47 11.50 9.13
C ILE A 18 -6.81 10.79 7.94
N LEU A 19 -6.55 9.49 8.05
CA LEU A 19 -5.97 8.68 6.97
C LEU A 19 -6.84 8.69 5.71
N ASP A 20 -8.15 8.53 5.86
CA ASP A 20 -9.11 8.58 4.75
C ASP A 20 -9.06 9.92 4.03
N ARG A 21 -9.16 11.03 4.78
CA ARG A 21 -9.07 12.39 4.25
C ARG A 21 -7.75 12.64 3.53
N CYS A 22 -6.63 12.32 4.17
CA CYS A 22 -5.30 12.51 3.59
C CYS A 22 -5.09 11.66 2.33
N THR A 23 -5.60 10.43 2.32
CA THR A 23 -5.55 9.57 1.14
C THR A 23 -6.35 10.17 -0.01
N ALA A 24 -7.57 10.64 0.25
CA ALA A 24 -8.38 11.32 -0.76
C ALA A 24 -7.67 12.56 -1.35
N ASP A 25 -7.02 13.35 -0.50
CA ASP A 25 -6.27 14.54 -0.93
C ASP A 25 -5.07 14.19 -1.81
N VAL A 26 -4.32 13.18 -1.43
CA VAL A 26 -3.15 12.70 -2.19
C VAL A 26 -3.54 12.18 -3.58
N TYR A 27 -4.67 11.49 -3.69
CA TYR A 27 -5.15 10.97 -4.97
C TYR A 27 -5.93 11.97 -5.82
N ARG A 28 -6.27 13.15 -5.28
CA ARG A 28 -7.11 14.15 -5.96
C ARG A 28 -6.55 14.56 -7.32
N GLU A 29 -5.27 14.89 -7.39
CA GLU A 29 -4.63 15.30 -8.64
C GLU A 29 -4.53 14.15 -9.64
N TYR A 30 -4.18 12.96 -9.17
CA TYR A 30 -4.12 11.77 -9.99
C TYR A 30 -5.48 11.45 -10.64
N ILE A 31 -6.58 11.57 -9.88
CA ILE A 31 -7.93 11.37 -10.39
C ILE A 31 -8.33 12.49 -11.37
N ARG A 32 -8.04 13.76 -11.04
CA ARG A 32 -8.34 14.92 -11.90
C ARG A 32 -7.62 14.87 -13.23
N SER A 33 -6.42 14.36 -13.27
CA SER A 33 -5.64 14.18 -14.51
C SER A 33 -6.17 13.05 -15.40
N GLY A 34 -7.22 12.33 -14.98
CA GLY A 34 -7.71 11.12 -15.66
C GLY A 34 -6.70 9.98 -15.57
N TYR A 35 -6.04 9.85 -14.42
CA TYR A 35 -5.02 8.82 -14.13
C TYR A 35 -3.76 8.93 -14.99
N LYS A 36 -3.42 10.14 -15.43
CA LYS A 36 -2.25 10.41 -16.31
C LYS A 36 -1.07 11.01 -15.58
N SER A 37 -1.28 11.61 -14.40
CA SER A 37 -0.18 12.10 -13.58
C SER A 37 0.55 10.95 -12.86
N GLU A 38 1.62 11.25 -12.13
CA GLU A 38 2.31 10.24 -11.33
C GLU A 38 1.39 9.61 -10.29
N VAL A 39 1.49 8.30 -10.14
CA VAL A 39 0.77 7.55 -9.09
C VAL A 39 1.35 7.95 -7.73
N PRO A 40 0.51 8.39 -6.78
CA PRO A 40 0.97 8.72 -5.45
C PRO A 40 1.59 7.52 -4.73
N THR A 41 2.56 7.81 -3.88
CA THR A 41 3.27 6.84 -3.05
C THR A 41 2.96 7.04 -1.56
N LEU A 42 3.43 6.15 -0.71
CA LEU A 42 3.38 6.33 0.74
C LEU A 42 4.13 7.59 1.22
N LYS A 43 5.15 8.03 0.47
CA LYS A 43 5.88 9.27 0.78
C LYS A 43 4.99 10.51 0.61
N ASP A 44 4.09 10.48 -0.36
CA ASP A 44 3.14 11.58 -0.58
C ASP A 44 2.09 11.62 0.54
N LEU A 45 1.62 10.45 0.98
CA LEU A 45 0.72 10.35 2.13
C LEU A 45 1.40 10.82 3.43
N TYR A 46 2.66 10.45 3.66
CA TYR A 46 3.44 10.92 4.80
C TYR A 46 3.53 12.46 4.83
N ARG A 47 3.87 13.09 3.69
CA ARG A 47 3.91 14.56 3.58
C ARG A 47 2.54 15.17 3.87
N GLN A 48 1.46 14.58 3.36
CA GLN A 48 0.11 15.07 3.60
C GLN A 48 -0.29 14.97 5.08
N LEU A 49 0.09 13.89 5.77
CA LEU A 49 -0.11 13.74 7.23
C LEU A 49 0.66 14.81 8.01
N MET A 50 1.91 15.10 7.63
CA MET A 50 2.73 16.12 8.29
C MET A 50 2.19 17.56 8.10
N LEU A 51 1.36 17.81 7.09
CA LEU A 51 0.71 19.10 6.85
C LEU A 51 -0.57 19.30 7.68
N GLN A 52 -1.09 18.24 8.30
CA GLN A 52 -2.31 18.35 9.10
C GLN A 52 -2.03 18.99 10.45
N PRO A 53 -2.96 19.78 11.00
CA PRO A 53 -2.80 20.45 12.30
C PRO A 53 -2.99 19.52 13.49
N GLU A 54 -3.61 18.35 13.31
CA GLU A 54 -3.95 17.43 14.39
C GLU A 54 -2.71 16.65 14.87
N GLU A 55 -2.56 16.50 16.19
CA GLU A 55 -1.48 15.71 16.80
C GLU A 55 -1.55 14.23 16.40
N GLU A 56 -2.75 13.69 16.23
CA GLU A 56 -2.98 12.32 15.77
C GLU A 56 -2.40 12.10 14.37
N ALA A 57 -2.48 13.08 13.47
CA ALA A 57 -1.88 12.99 12.14
C ALA A 57 -0.35 12.92 12.22
N ARG A 58 0.24 13.72 13.10
CA ARG A 58 1.68 13.68 13.36
C ARG A 58 2.10 12.37 14.00
N GLY A 59 1.30 11.83 14.93
CA GLY A 59 1.50 10.52 15.51
C GLY A 59 1.51 9.40 14.47
N LEU A 60 0.57 9.43 13.52
CA LEU A 60 0.50 8.50 12.39
C LEU A 60 1.73 8.61 11.49
N ALA A 61 2.15 9.83 11.15
CA ALA A 61 3.35 10.05 10.35
C ALA A 61 4.58 9.47 11.03
N LEU A 62 4.81 9.76 12.31
CA LEU A 62 5.95 9.24 13.07
C LEU A 62 5.93 7.73 13.20
N SER A 63 4.76 7.13 13.48
CA SER A 63 4.61 5.67 13.60
C SER A 63 4.91 4.93 12.29
N SER A 64 4.70 5.59 11.15
CA SER A 64 4.95 5.02 9.82
C SER A 64 6.30 5.41 9.23
N GLU A 65 7.07 6.29 9.87
CA GLU A 65 8.29 6.86 9.32
C GLU A 65 9.34 5.81 8.97
N LEU A 66 9.50 4.79 9.81
CA LEU A 66 10.43 3.67 9.59
C LEU A 66 10.16 2.96 8.24
N PHE A 67 8.89 2.80 7.89
CA PHE A 67 8.43 2.10 6.68
C PHE A 67 8.33 3.02 5.44
N ILE A 68 8.44 4.32 5.61
CA ILE A 68 8.29 5.30 4.53
C ILE A 68 9.63 5.94 4.17
N ASN A 69 10.35 6.43 5.15
CA ASN A 69 11.63 7.14 4.99
C ASN A 69 12.81 6.39 5.61
N GLY A 70 12.55 5.43 6.50
CA GLY A 70 13.55 4.67 7.23
C GLY A 70 14.07 3.44 6.48
N SER A 71 14.70 2.54 7.23
CA SER A 71 15.35 1.33 6.70
C SER A 71 14.39 0.28 6.12
N LEU A 72 13.10 0.34 6.46
CA LEU A 72 12.07 -0.59 5.99
C LEU A 72 11.18 -0.02 4.88
N ASN A 73 11.70 0.90 4.06
CA ASN A 73 10.94 1.65 3.07
C ASN A 73 10.68 0.93 1.73
N THR A 74 10.82 -0.38 1.69
CA THR A 74 10.65 -1.21 0.48
C THR A 74 9.34 -0.92 -0.26
N PHE A 75 8.22 -0.79 0.47
CA PHE A 75 6.89 -0.55 -0.11
C PHE A 75 6.55 0.94 -0.31
N ALA A 76 7.43 1.86 0.06
CA ALA A 76 7.24 3.30 -0.15
C ALA A 76 7.78 3.79 -1.50
N GLN A 77 8.37 2.90 -2.29
CA GLN A 77 8.93 3.21 -3.60
C GLN A 77 7.87 3.11 -4.70
N LYS A 78 8.15 3.70 -5.85
CA LYS A 78 7.33 3.49 -7.06
C LYS A 78 7.40 2.02 -7.46
N THR A 79 6.28 1.47 -7.92
CA THR A 79 6.21 0.09 -8.40
C THR A 79 7.18 -0.11 -9.56
N ASN A 80 8.08 -1.08 -9.44
CA ASN A 80 9.08 -1.43 -10.44
C ASN A 80 8.92 -2.88 -10.94
N VAL A 81 7.83 -3.54 -10.61
CA VAL A 81 7.55 -4.94 -10.98
C VAL A 81 6.73 -4.96 -12.26
N ASP A 82 7.19 -5.73 -13.26
CA ASP A 82 6.41 -6.00 -14.46
C ASP A 82 5.45 -7.17 -14.22
N THR A 83 4.17 -6.86 -14.15
CA THR A 83 3.10 -7.84 -13.95
C THR A 83 2.39 -8.24 -15.25
N LYS A 84 2.95 -7.95 -16.44
CA LYS A 84 2.32 -8.26 -17.74
C LYS A 84 2.49 -9.72 -18.15
N ASN A 85 3.42 -10.44 -17.56
CA ASN A 85 3.70 -11.83 -17.87
C ASN A 85 2.52 -12.75 -17.54
N ARG A 86 2.39 -13.85 -18.30
CA ARG A 86 1.34 -14.86 -18.05
C ARG A 86 1.58 -15.67 -16.78
N ILE A 87 2.84 -15.87 -16.41
CA ILE A 87 3.27 -16.58 -15.21
C ILE A 87 4.03 -15.57 -14.36
N ILE A 88 3.62 -15.43 -13.12
CA ILE A 88 4.25 -14.54 -12.14
C ILE A 88 4.45 -15.35 -10.86
N ALA A 89 5.64 -15.31 -10.32
CA ALA A 89 5.96 -15.87 -9.01
C ALA A 89 6.30 -14.71 -8.05
N TYR A 90 5.66 -14.69 -6.89
CA TYR A 90 5.97 -13.76 -5.82
C TYR A 90 6.77 -14.52 -4.75
N ASP A 91 8.01 -14.14 -4.56
CA ASP A 91 8.83 -14.63 -3.45
C ASP A 91 8.97 -13.53 -2.41
N ILE A 92 8.38 -13.76 -1.23
CA ILE A 92 8.36 -12.80 -0.13
C ILE A 92 9.22 -13.24 1.06
N ARG A 93 9.94 -14.36 0.96
CA ARG A 93 10.70 -14.94 2.07
C ARG A 93 11.80 -14.02 2.60
N GLU A 94 12.40 -13.21 1.75
CA GLU A 94 13.50 -12.31 2.10
C GLU A 94 13.05 -10.98 2.73
N LEU A 95 11.74 -10.75 2.89
CA LEU A 95 11.22 -9.50 3.46
C LEU A 95 11.51 -9.35 4.96
N GLY A 96 11.83 -10.44 5.64
CA GLY A 96 12.00 -10.46 7.10
C GLY A 96 10.68 -10.33 7.87
N GLU A 97 10.72 -10.63 9.17
CA GLU A 97 9.51 -10.72 10.00
C GLU A 97 8.70 -9.43 10.07
N GLN A 98 9.37 -8.27 10.06
CA GLN A 98 8.70 -6.97 10.19
C GLN A 98 7.94 -6.56 8.93
N LEU A 99 8.44 -6.91 7.75
CA LEU A 99 7.80 -6.58 6.47
C LEU A 99 6.91 -7.69 5.92
N MET A 100 7.01 -8.91 6.45
CA MET A 100 6.26 -10.06 5.96
C MET A 100 4.73 -9.82 5.95
N PRO A 101 4.08 -9.31 7.03
CA PRO A 101 2.65 -9.05 7.02
C PRO A 101 2.24 -8.04 5.94
N LEU A 102 3.04 -6.99 5.73
CA LEU A 102 2.80 -6.00 4.70
C LEU A 102 3.02 -6.58 3.30
N GLY A 103 4.09 -7.34 3.12
CA GLY A 103 4.38 -8.04 1.87
C GLY A 103 3.28 -9.00 1.46
N MET A 104 2.77 -9.76 2.41
CA MET A 104 1.63 -10.66 2.22
C MET A 104 0.39 -9.89 1.74
N LEU A 105 0.04 -8.80 2.43
CA LEU A 105 -1.11 -7.96 2.09
C LEU A 105 -0.99 -7.40 0.67
N VAL A 106 0.16 -6.79 0.33
CA VAL A 106 0.40 -6.18 -0.98
C VAL A 106 0.38 -7.22 -2.10
N THR A 107 0.97 -8.39 -1.85
CA THR A 107 0.99 -9.50 -2.81
C THR A 107 -0.40 -10.04 -3.07
N LEU A 108 -1.18 -10.31 -2.03
CA LEU A 108 -2.57 -10.78 -2.16
C LEU A 108 -3.45 -9.77 -2.89
N ASP A 109 -3.34 -8.48 -2.55
CA ASP A 109 -4.09 -7.43 -3.23
C ASP A 109 -3.75 -7.39 -4.74
N SER A 110 -2.47 -7.48 -5.09
CA SER A 110 -2.00 -7.55 -6.47
C SER A 110 -2.58 -8.76 -7.21
N ILE A 111 -2.57 -9.95 -6.58
CA ILE A 111 -3.11 -11.18 -7.14
C ILE A 111 -4.62 -11.04 -7.36
N PHE A 112 -5.39 -10.63 -6.36
CA PHE A 112 -6.84 -10.49 -6.45
C PHE A 112 -7.26 -9.46 -7.49
N ASN A 113 -6.60 -8.32 -7.56
CA ASN A 113 -6.85 -7.33 -8.59
C ASN A 113 -6.63 -7.91 -10.00
N ARG A 114 -5.59 -8.71 -10.18
CA ARG A 114 -5.32 -9.39 -11.44
C ARG A 114 -6.38 -10.43 -11.81
N VAL A 115 -6.79 -11.25 -10.82
CA VAL A 115 -7.87 -12.23 -11.00
C VAL A 115 -9.14 -11.55 -11.47
N ILE A 116 -9.54 -10.46 -10.81
CA ILE A 116 -10.74 -9.69 -11.16
C ILE A 116 -10.62 -9.09 -12.57
N GLN A 117 -9.48 -8.51 -12.92
CA GLN A 117 -9.26 -7.94 -14.25
C GLN A 117 -9.31 -9.01 -15.36
N ASN A 118 -8.72 -10.17 -15.11
CA ASN A 118 -8.75 -11.30 -16.04
C ASN A 118 -10.17 -11.83 -16.20
N TRP A 119 -10.88 -12.02 -15.09
CA TRP A 119 -12.27 -12.48 -15.09
C TRP A 119 -13.18 -11.56 -15.92
N LYS A 120 -13.06 -10.23 -15.76
CA LYS A 120 -13.79 -9.24 -16.58
C LYS A 120 -13.50 -9.37 -18.08
N LYS A 121 -12.34 -9.92 -18.45
CA LYS A 121 -11.93 -10.18 -19.84
C LYS A 121 -12.22 -11.61 -20.30
N GLY A 122 -12.96 -12.42 -19.52
CA GLY A 122 -13.24 -13.82 -19.79
C GLY A 122 -12.04 -14.75 -19.70
N LYS A 123 -10.98 -14.36 -18.96
CA LYS A 123 -9.77 -15.14 -18.78
C LYS A 123 -9.75 -15.82 -17.41
N THR A 124 -9.42 -17.11 -17.40
CA THR A 124 -9.20 -17.87 -16.16
C THR A 124 -7.81 -17.57 -15.60
N THR A 125 -7.74 -17.41 -14.28
CA THR A 125 -6.48 -17.25 -13.54
C THR A 125 -6.35 -18.38 -12.53
N TRP A 126 -5.20 -19.05 -12.54
CA TRP A 126 -4.84 -20.06 -11.55
C TRP A 126 -3.89 -19.44 -10.53
N VAL A 127 -4.18 -19.65 -9.25
CA VAL A 127 -3.35 -19.20 -8.14
C VAL A 127 -2.87 -20.42 -7.38
N PHE A 128 -1.57 -20.55 -7.24
CA PHE A 128 -0.93 -21.58 -6.43
C PHE A 128 -0.27 -20.90 -5.25
N ALA A 129 -0.59 -21.31 -4.05
CA ALA A 129 0.03 -20.83 -2.82
C ALA A 129 0.78 -21.99 -2.16
N ASP A 130 2.06 -21.79 -1.91
CA ASP A 130 2.92 -22.73 -1.23
C ASP A 130 3.22 -22.21 0.18
N GLU A 131 3.05 -23.05 1.21
CA GLU A 131 3.31 -22.72 2.62
C GLU A 131 2.57 -21.44 3.11
N PHE A 132 1.30 -21.44 2.94
CA PHE A 132 0.49 -20.26 3.28
C PHE A 132 0.02 -20.28 4.73
#